data_44042591195c76642f64ad75230b4cc1
#
_entry.id   44042591195c76642f64ad75230b4cc1
#
_cell.length_a   1.000
_cell.length_b   1.000
_cell.length_c   1.000
_cell.angle_alpha   90.00
_cell.angle_beta   90.00
_cell.angle_gamma   90.00
#
_symmetry.space_group_name_H-M   'P 1'
#
loop_
_entity.id
_entity.type
_entity.pdbx_description
1 polymer ?
#
loop_
_entity_poly.entity_id
_entity_poly.type
_entity_poly.pdbx_seq_one_letter_code
_entity_poly.pdbx_strand_id
1 'polypeptide(L)'
;MAKFSKIHTYQAIAQTAIVPVFYHSDIEVAKQVVKACYDGGIRVFEFTNRGDFAHEVFSELIKWSSRECPQMVLGVGSILDAGTASLYLQMGANFIVGPLLNPDIFKVCNRRLIPYIPGCATATEVGYAQELGADIIKIFPGDVVGPQFVKSIKAPMPWSNLMVTGGVSPTSENLQSWFKAGVMCVGMGSNLFPKEVIAAKEWDKITQLCQTTLAIVEKARE
;
A
#
# COMPACT_ATOMS: atom_id res chain seq x y z
N MET A 1 -8.13 -17.52 5.12
CA MET A 1 -8.75 -16.25 5.55
C MET A 1 -7.64 -15.27 5.88
N ALA A 2 -7.87 -13.96 5.67
CA ALA A 2 -6.93 -12.94 6.11
C ALA A 2 -6.60 -13.11 7.60
N LYS A 3 -5.34 -12.84 7.96
CA LYS A 3 -4.84 -13.00 9.34
C LYS A 3 -5.36 -11.87 10.25
N PHE A 4 -5.50 -10.66 9.69
CA PHE A 4 -5.87 -9.47 10.43
C PHE A 4 -7.30 -9.02 10.09
N SER A 5 -8.00 -8.45 11.07
CA SER A 5 -9.30 -7.84 10.83
C SER A 5 -9.20 -6.55 10.01
N LYS A 6 -10.32 -6.11 9.42
CA LYS A 6 -10.39 -4.83 8.69
C LYS A 6 -9.92 -3.66 9.56
N ILE A 7 -10.36 -3.61 10.83
CA ILE A 7 -9.99 -2.54 11.76
C ILE A 7 -8.48 -2.55 12.04
N HIS A 8 -7.91 -3.73 12.34
CA HIS A 8 -6.47 -3.86 12.58
C HIS A 8 -5.65 -3.42 11.34
N THR A 9 -6.11 -3.81 10.15
CA THR A 9 -5.44 -3.42 8.90
C THR A 9 -5.40 -1.90 8.72
N TYR A 10 -6.51 -1.21 8.97
CA TYR A 10 -6.54 0.25 8.89
C TYR A 10 -5.68 0.93 9.96
N GLN A 11 -5.68 0.41 11.17
CA GLN A 11 -4.80 0.91 12.24
C GLN A 11 -3.33 0.75 11.89
N ALA A 12 -2.94 -0.41 11.37
CA ALA A 12 -1.57 -0.65 10.92
C ALA A 12 -1.14 0.30 9.78
N ILE A 13 -2.03 0.54 8.79
CA ILE A 13 -1.79 1.51 7.72
C ILE A 13 -1.61 2.92 8.29
N ALA A 14 -2.51 3.35 9.17
CA ALA A 14 -2.47 4.69 9.76
C ALA A 14 -1.23 4.90 10.66
N GLN A 15 -0.83 3.91 11.42
CA GLN A 15 0.35 3.96 12.30
C GLN A 15 1.65 3.96 11.51
N THR A 16 1.80 3.03 10.56
CA THR A 16 3.00 2.94 9.73
C THR A 16 3.13 4.14 8.79
N ALA A 17 2.01 4.61 8.25
CA ALA A 17 1.87 5.71 7.28
C ALA A 17 2.72 5.58 6.00
N ILE A 18 3.42 4.47 5.84
CA ILE A 18 4.12 4.05 4.61
C ILE A 18 3.63 2.65 4.25
N VAL A 19 3.24 2.48 2.99
CA VAL A 19 2.92 1.19 2.39
C VAL A 19 3.94 0.93 1.28
N PRO A 20 4.98 0.11 1.52
CA PRO A 20 5.87 -0.34 0.47
C PRO A 20 5.10 -1.08 -0.62
N VAL A 21 5.41 -0.78 -1.89
CA VAL A 21 4.75 -1.34 -3.07
C VAL A 21 5.81 -2.06 -3.90
N PHE A 22 5.74 -3.38 -3.96
CA PHE A 22 6.80 -4.19 -4.58
C PHE A 22 6.27 -5.44 -5.28
N TYR A 23 6.97 -5.86 -6.32
CA TYR A 23 6.81 -7.14 -7.01
C TYR A 23 8.17 -7.72 -7.38
N HIS A 24 8.30 -9.01 -7.22
CA HIS A 24 9.38 -9.79 -7.82
C HIS A 24 8.87 -11.20 -8.13
N SER A 25 9.28 -11.78 -9.27
CA SER A 25 8.87 -13.12 -9.69
C SER A 25 9.61 -14.22 -8.90
N ASP A 26 10.81 -13.93 -8.39
CA ASP A 26 11.54 -14.82 -7.49
C ASP A 26 11.02 -14.65 -6.07
N ILE A 27 10.48 -15.73 -5.52
CA ILE A 27 9.91 -15.78 -4.17
C ILE A 27 10.96 -15.49 -3.09
N GLU A 28 12.20 -15.92 -3.27
CA GLU A 28 13.25 -15.69 -2.26
C GLU A 28 13.62 -14.21 -2.18
N VAL A 29 13.67 -13.51 -3.31
CA VAL A 29 13.84 -12.05 -3.33
C VAL A 29 12.64 -11.37 -2.65
N ALA A 30 11.42 -11.79 -2.96
CA ALA A 30 10.22 -11.23 -2.35
C ALA A 30 10.21 -11.41 -0.81
N LYS A 31 10.59 -12.59 -0.32
CA LYS A 31 10.73 -12.88 1.13
C LYS A 31 11.76 -11.96 1.79
N GLN A 32 12.94 -11.81 1.17
CA GLN A 32 14.01 -10.98 1.72
C GLN A 32 13.61 -9.49 1.78
N VAL A 33 12.95 -8.98 0.75
CA VAL A 33 12.47 -7.59 0.74
C VAL A 33 11.40 -7.37 1.82
N VAL A 34 10.42 -8.27 1.96
CA VAL A 34 9.42 -8.19 3.03
C VAL A 34 10.08 -8.25 4.41
N LYS A 35 11.08 -9.14 4.59
CA LYS A 35 11.84 -9.26 5.86
C LYS A 35 12.61 -7.98 6.17
N ALA A 36 13.32 -7.42 5.20
CA ALA A 36 14.07 -6.18 5.36
C ALA A 36 13.14 -5.00 5.74
N CYS A 37 11.97 -4.90 5.11
CA CYS A 37 10.95 -3.92 5.49
C CYS A 37 10.45 -4.15 6.93
N TYR A 38 10.18 -5.40 7.29
CA TYR A 38 9.72 -5.77 8.63
C TYR A 38 10.75 -5.41 9.72
N ASP A 39 12.02 -5.75 9.49
CA ASP A 39 13.14 -5.43 10.38
C ASP A 39 13.40 -3.92 10.45
N GLY A 40 13.11 -3.20 9.36
CA GLY A 40 13.12 -1.74 9.29
C GLY A 40 11.95 -1.03 10.00
N GLY A 41 11.03 -1.78 10.61
CA GLY A 41 9.90 -1.20 11.35
C GLY A 41 8.58 -1.10 10.57
N ILE A 42 8.56 -1.45 9.29
CA ILE A 42 7.34 -1.46 8.47
C ILE A 42 6.41 -2.58 8.93
N ARG A 43 5.09 -2.30 8.97
CA ARG A 43 4.07 -3.27 9.40
C ARG A 43 2.97 -3.49 8.37
N VAL A 44 3.03 -2.80 7.23
CA VAL A 44 2.09 -2.96 6.11
C VAL A 44 2.89 -3.08 4.82
N PHE A 45 2.49 -3.97 3.91
CA PHE A 45 3.20 -4.17 2.65
C PHE A 45 2.21 -4.54 1.53
N GLU A 46 2.32 -3.87 0.38
CA GLU A 46 1.56 -4.14 -0.83
C GLU A 46 2.42 -4.93 -1.83
N PHE A 47 2.17 -6.24 -1.94
CA PHE A 47 2.67 -7.00 -3.08
C PHE A 47 1.84 -6.65 -4.32
N THR A 48 2.45 -6.46 -5.49
CA THR A 48 1.67 -6.09 -6.67
C THR A 48 1.49 -7.25 -7.65
N ASN A 49 0.27 -7.43 -8.14
CA ASN A 49 -0.08 -8.40 -9.18
C ASN A 49 0.43 -7.91 -10.56
N ARG A 50 1.74 -7.98 -10.77
CA ARG A 50 2.40 -7.54 -12.00
C ARG A 50 3.22 -8.66 -12.60
N GLY A 51 2.66 -9.37 -13.55
CA GLY A 51 3.32 -10.47 -14.24
C GLY A 51 2.61 -11.78 -14.05
N ASP A 52 2.92 -12.69 -14.94
CA ASP A 52 2.35 -14.03 -14.94
C ASP A 52 2.72 -14.77 -13.66
N PHE A 53 1.80 -15.58 -13.14
CA PHE A 53 1.99 -16.37 -11.92
C PHE A 53 2.30 -15.58 -10.64
N ALA A 54 2.07 -14.24 -10.62
CA ALA A 54 2.25 -13.43 -9.42
C ALA A 54 1.45 -13.97 -8.22
N HIS A 55 0.31 -14.60 -8.45
CA HIS A 55 -0.52 -15.21 -7.44
C HIS A 55 0.15 -16.43 -6.76
N GLU A 56 0.98 -17.19 -7.46
CA GLU A 56 1.74 -18.30 -6.87
C GLU A 56 2.80 -17.76 -5.90
N VAL A 57 3.54 -16.73 -6.32
CA VAL A 57 4.51 -16.04 -5.45
C VAL A 57 3.81 -15.48 -4.22
N PHE A 58 2.67 -14.80 -4.38
CA PHE A 58 1.91 -14.27 -3.25
C PHE A 58 1.42 -15.37 -2.31
N SER A 59 0.93 -16.50 -2.85
CA SER A 59 0.45 -17.63 -2.06
C SER A 59 1.53 -18.19 -1.13
N GLU A 60 2.77 -18.27 -1.60
CA GLU A 60 3.89 -18.70 -0.78
C GLU A 60 4.33 -17.61 0.20
N LEU A 61 4.44 -16.36 -0.30
CA LEU A 61 4.88 -15.21 0.48
C LEU A 61 3.99 -14.97 1.71
N ILE A 62 2.66 -15.06 1.57
CA ILE A 62 1.75 -14.81 2.69
C ILE A 62 1.81 -15.91 3.75
N LYS A 63 2.01 -17.16 3.34
CA LYS A 63 2.21 -18.28 4.28
C LYS A 63 3.53 -18.12 5.05
N TRP A 64 4.59 -17.75 4.36
CA TRP A 64 5.89 -17.49 4.96
C TRP A 64 5.85 -16.28 5.90
N SER A 65 5.30 -15.15 5.43
CA SER A 65 5.19 -13.90 6.21
C SER A 65 4.39 -14.09 7.50
N SER A 66 3.37 -14.96 7.50
CA SER A 66 2.58 -15.21 8.71
C SER A 66 3.38 -15.88 9.84
N ARG A 67 4.53 -16.50 9.54
CA ARG A 67 5.44 -17.15 10.51
C ARG A 67 6.62 -16.25 10.84
N GLU A 68 7.31 -15.76 9.80
CA GLU A 68 8.59 -15.03 9.94
C GLU A 68 8.42 -13.53 10.21
N CYS A 69 7.30 -12.96 9.80
CA CYS A 69 6.95 -11.55 10.00
C CYS A 69 5.54 -11.43 10.59
N PRO A 70 5.32 -11.94 11.82
CA PRO A 70 3.97 -12.18 12.35
C PRO A 70 3.08 -10.94 12.50
N GLN A 71 3.66 -9.74 12.51
CA GLN A 71 2.92 -8.47 12.57
C GLN A 71 2.78 -7.78 11.20
N MET A 72 3.33 -8.37 10.12
CA MET A 72 3.22 -7.79 8.78
C MET A 72 1.82 -7.99 8.22
N VAL A 73 1.13 -6.90 7.95
CA VAL A 73 -0.15 -6.86 7.23
C VAL A 73 0.17 -6.86 5.73
N LEU A 74 0.09 -8.04 5.11
CA LEU A 74 0.40 -8.21 3.69
C LEU A 74 -0.88 -8.13 2.86
N GLY A 75 -0.94 -7.18 1.94
CA GLY A 75 -2.00 -7.02 0.95
C GLY A 75 -1.50 -7.14 -0.47
N VAL A 76 -2.41 -6.96 -1.42
CA VAL A 76 -2.08 -7.03 -2.84
C VAL A 76 -2.63 -5.84 -3.62
N GLY A 77 -1.79 -5.30 -4.51
CA GLY A 77 -2.13 -4.21 -5.42
C GLY A 77 -2.11 -4.60 -6.88
N SER A 78 -2.41 -3.62 -7.74
CA SER A 78 -2.61 -3.79 -9.18
C SER A 78 -3.80 -4.69 -9.52
N ILE A 79 -4.84 -4.67 -8.70
CA ILE A 79 -6.06 -5.46 -8.89
C ILE A 79 -7.08 -4.63 -9.68
N LEU A 80 -7.53 -5.18 -10.80
CA LEU A 80 -8.38 -4.50 -11.78
C LEU A 80 -9.83 -4.99 -11.78
N ASP A 81 -10.07 -6.21 -11.31
CA ASP A 81 -11.38 -6.89 -11.39
C ASP A 81 -11.69 -7.73 -10.16
N ALA A 82 -12.97 -8.06 -9.99
CA ALA A 82 -13.47 -8.82 -8.85
C ALA A 82 -13.03 -10.29 -8.83
N GLY A 83 -12.78 -10.89 -9.99
CA GLY A 83 -12.30 -12.27 -10.11
C GLY A 83 -10.89 -12.40 -9.54
N THR A 84 -10.00 -11.51 -9.99
CA THR A 84 -8.63 -11.43 -9.48
C THR A 84 -8.62 -11.06 -7.98
N ALA A 85 -9.45 -10.12 -7.54
CA ALA A 85 -9.61 -9.81 -6.12
C ALA A 85 -10.00 -11.04 -5.31
N SER A 86 -10.99 -11.80 -5.78
CA SER A 86 -11.47 -13.03 -5.13
C SER A 86 -10.37 -14.09 -4.98
N LEU A 87 -9.52 -14.25 -6.00
CA LEU A 87 -8.36 -15.16 -5.96
C LEU A 87 -7.42 -14.79 -4.80
N TYR A 88 -7.02 -13.53 -4.70
CA TYR A 88 -6.12 -13.09 -3.64
C TYR A 88 -6.76 -13.09 -2.24
N LEU A 89 -8.06 -12.82 -2.16
CA LEU A 89 -8.82 -12.97 -0.91
C LEU A 89 -8.84 -14.43 -0.42
N GLN A 90 -8.92 -15.41 -1.34
CA GLN A 90 -8.80 -16.83 -1.00
C GLN A 90 -7.42 -17.20 -0.46
N MET A 91 -6.37 -16.57 -0.96
CA MET A 91 -5.01 -16.78 -0.47
C MET A 91 -4.74 -16.11 0.88
N GLY A 92 -5.64 -15.22 1.34
CA GLY A 92 -5.53 -14.58 2.65
C GLY A 92 -4.97 -13.16 2.62
N ALA A 93 -5.04 -12.45 1.48
CA ALA A 93 -4.70 -11.02 1.43
C ALA A 93 -5.48 -10.23 2.49
N ASN A 94 -4.78 -9.36 3.22
CA ASN A 94 -5.38 -8.57 4.29
C ASN A 94 -6.01 -7.26 3.77
N PHE A 95 -5.63 -6.82 2.60
CA PHE A 95 -6.25 -5.70 1.88
C PHE A 95 -6.00 -5.83 0.37
N ILE A 96 -6.86 -5.18 -0.40
CA ILE A 96 -6.79 -5.10 -1.86
C ILE A 96 -6.58 -3.64 -2.26
N VAL A 97 -5.69 -3.38 -3.24
CA VAL A 97 -5.48 -2.06 -3.83
C VAL A 97 -5.70 -2.11 -5.33
N GLY A 98 -6.49 -1.19 -5.86
CA GLY A 98 -6.68 -1.01 -7.29
C GLY A 98 -5.98 0.25 -7.81
N PRO A 99 -5.58 0.29 -9.09
CA PRO A 99 -5.15 1.52 -9.74
C PRO A 99 -6.33 2.40 -10.19
N LEU A 100 -7.54 1.86 -10.15
CA LEU A 100 -8.80 2.49 -10.53
C LEU A 100 -9.90 2.10 -9.55
N LEU A 101 -11.03 2.81 -9.63
CA LEU A 101 -12.23 2.49 -8.86
C LEU A 101 -13.06 1.43 -9.62
N ASN A 102 -13.34 0.31 -8.97
CA ASN A 102 -14.21 -0.74 -9.52
C ASN A 102 -15.24 -1.18 -8.45
N PRO A 103 -16.56 -0.90 -8.68
CA PRO A 103 -17.61 -1.26 -7.73
C PRO A 103 -17.75 -2.75 -7.44
N ASP A 104 -17.39 -3.62 -8.39
CA ASP A 104 -17.50 -5.06 -8.19
C ASP A 104 -16.43 -5.61 -7.26
N ILE A 105 -15.25 -4.96 -7.19
CA ILE A 105 -14.22 -5.28 -6.19
C ILE A 105 -14.74 -4.96 -4.78
N PHE A 106 -15.47 -3.85 -4.59
CA PHE A 106 -16.10 -3.53 -3.30
C PHE A 106 -17.03 -4.65 -2.84
N LYS A 107 -17.86 -5.19 -3.74
CA LYS A 107 -18.81 -6.26 -3.40
C LYS A 107 -18.13 -7.49 -2.83
N VAL A 108 -17.03 -7.95 -3.45
CA VAL A 108 -16.32 -9.15 -3.00
C VAL A 108 -15.50 -8.90 -1.73
N CYS A 109 -14.89 -7.72 -1.60
CA CYS A 109 -14.13 -7.32 -0.42
C CYS A 109 -15.05 -7.11 0.80
N ASN A 110 -16.14 -6.36 0.64
CA ASN A 110 -17.10 -6.08 1.71
C ASN A 110 -17.73 -7.37 2.29
N ARG A 111 -18.06 -8.37 1.44
CA ARG A 111 -18.58 -9.67 1.90
C ARG A 111 -17.62 -10.41 2.83
N ARG A 112 -16.33 -10.12 2.76
CA ARG A 112 -15.28 -10.74 3.58
C ARG A 112 -14.72 -9.83 4.65
N LEU A 113 -15.24 -8.60 4.76
CA LEU A 113 -14.73 -7.55 5.66
C LEU A 113 -13.22 -7.29 5.46
N ILE A 114 -12.79 -7.26 4.19
CA ILE A 114 -11.42 -6.94 3.79
C ILE A 114 -11.40 -5.53 3.18
N PRO A 115 -10.44 -4.65 3.56
CA PRO A 115 -10.30 -3.35 2.94
C PRO A 115 -10.08 -3.43 1.42
N TYR A 116 -10.81 -2.62 0.66
CA TYR A 116 -10.46 -2.26 -0.70
C TYR A 116 -10.08 -0.79 -0.75
N ILE A 117 -8.90 -0.49 -1.28
CA ILE A 117 -8.34 0.85 -1.44
C ILE A 117 -8.33 1.17 -2.94
N PRO A 118 -9.38 1.81 -3.49
CA PRO A 118 -9.50 2.12 -4.91
C PRO A 118 -8.61 3.27 -5.32
N GLY A 119 -8.08 3.25 -6.56
CA GLY A 119 -7.40 4.36 -7.20
C GLY A 119 -8.38 5.38 -7.74
N CYS A 120 -8.16 6.65 -7.42
CA CYS A 120 -8.99 7.79 -7.85
C CYS A 120 -8.08 8.96 -8.24
N ALA A 121 -8.49 9.70 -9.28
CA ALA A 121 -7.81 10.89 -9.80
C ALA A 121 -8.73 12.12 -9.92
N THR A 122 -9.98 12.00 -9.54
CA THR A 122 -10.98 13.07 -9.58
C THR A 122 -11.78 13.14 -8.29
N ALA A 123 -12.36 14.32 -7.99
CA ALA A 123 -13.24 14.52 -6.84
C ALA A 123 -14.48 13.61 -6.90
N THR A 124 -15.04 13.39 -8.09
CA THR A 124 -16.19 12.51 -8.31
C THR A 124 -15.86 11.07 -7.95
N GLU A 125 -14.70 10.56 -8.38
CA GLU A 125 -14.26 9.20 -8.02
C GLU A 125 -14.01 9.06 -6.52
N VAL A 126 -13.42 10.06 -5.87
CA VAL A 126 -13.23 10.07 -4.41
C VAL A 126 -14.56 10.00 -3.69
N GLY A 127 -15.54 10.84 -4.06
CA GLY A 127 -16.89 10.81 -3.48
C GLY A 127 -17.59 9.47 -3.71
N TYR A 128 -17.53 8.96 -4.92
CA TYR A 128 -18.16 7.68 -5.25
C TYR A 128 -17.48 6.49 -4.54
N ALA A 129 -16.16 6.50 -4.37
CA ALA A 129 -15.47 5.51 -3.56
C ALA A 129 -15.96 5.49 -2.10
N GLN A 130 -16.21 6.68 -1.52
CA GLN A 130 -16.76 6.80 -0.17
C GLN A 130 -18.20 6.25 -0.07
N GLU A 131 -19.05 6.52 -1.06
CA GLU A 131 -20.40 5.94 -1.13
C GLU A 131 -20.37 4.41 -1.15
N LEU A 132 -19.37 3.81 -1.81
CA LEU A 132 -19.17 2.37 -1.88
C LEU A 132 -18.53 1.78 -0.61
N GLY A 133 -18.15 2.62 0.36
CA GLY A 133 -17.60 2.21 1.66
C GLY A 133 -16.07 2.14 1.71
N ALA A 134 -15.36 2.92 0.87
CA ALA A 134 -13.92 3.08 1.01
C ALA A 134 -13.59 3.93 2.25
N ASP A 135 -12.90 3.35 3.23
CA ASP A 135 -12.36 4.07 4.39
C ASP A 135 -11.02 4.76 4.08
N ILE A 136 -10.25 4.21 3.12
CA ILE A 136 -9.02 4.79 2.58
C ILE A 136 -9.11 4.79 1.06
N ILE A 137 -8.74 5.91 0.44
CA ILE A 137 -8.77 6.09 -1.01
C ILE A 137 -7.37 6.38 -1.52
N LYS A 138 -6.95 5.63 -2.53
CA LYS A 138 -5.66 5.84 -3.19
C LYS A 138 -5.78 6.97 -4.21
N ILE A 139 -5.01 8.02 -4.05
CA ILE A 139 -4.80 9.04 -5.07
C ILE A 139 -3.71 8.54 -6.02
N PHE A 140 -4.10 8.33 -7.28
CA PHE A 140 -3.23 7.72 -8.29
C PHE A 140 -3.60 8.18 -9.71
N PRO A 141 -2.61 8.55 -10.57
CA PRO A 141 -1.17 8.64 -10.30
C PRO A 141 -0.80 9.93 -9.53
N GLY A 142 -0.12 9.79 -8.38
CA GLY A 142 0.19 10.93 -7.52
C GLY A 142 1.12 11.96 -8.17
N ASP A 143 2.09 11.51 -8.97
CA ASP A 143 3.03 12.35 -9.71
C ASP A 143 2.35 13.21 -10.79
N VAL A 144 1.18 12.80 -11.27
CA VAL A 144 0.39 13.55 -12.24
C VAL A 144 -0.48 14.61 -11.56
N VAL A 145 -1.16 14.24 -10.46
CA VAL A 145 -2.12 15.14 -9.81
C VAL A 145 -1.49 16.07 -8.77
N GLY A 146 -0.41 15.65 -8.14
CA GLY A 146 0.37 16.44 -7.18
C GLY A 146 -0.29 16.71 -5.83
N PRO A 147 0.48 17.26 -4.85
CA PRO A 147 -0.03 17.56 -3.50
C PRO A 147 -1.15 18.62 -3.50
N GLN A 148 -1.19 19.52 -4.49
CA GLN A 148 -2.25 20.53 -4.58
C GLN A 148 -3.62 19.91 -4.82
N PHE A 149 -3.71 18.81 -5.57
CA PHE A 149 -4.95 18.05 -5.73
C PHE A 149 -5.47 17.54 -4.39
N VAL A 150 -4.60 16.96 -3.56
CA VAL A 150 -4.97 16.47 -2.22
C VAL A 150 -5.54 17.62 -1.37
N LYS A 151 -4.88 18.79 -1.34
CA LYS A 151 -5.39 19.96 -0.64
C LYS A 151 -6.77 20.37 -1.12
N SER A 152 -6.98 20.37 -2.44
CA SER A 152 -8.25 20.76 -3.06
C SER A 152 -9.38 19.77 -2.72
N ILE A 153 -9.07 18.48 -2.61
CA ILE A 153 -10.03 17.46 -2.13
C ILE A 153 -10.33 17.61 -0.64
N LYS A 154 -9.29 17.80 0.18
CA LYS A 154 -9.44 17.92 1.64
C LYS A 154 -10.21 19.17 2.08
N ALA A 155 -10.23 20.22 1.29
CA ALA A 155 -10.95 21.45 1.62
C ALA A 155 -12.47 21.21 1.81
N PRO A 156 -13.22 20.67 0.83
CA PRO A 156 -14.62 20.33 0.97
C PRO A 156 -14.88 19.00 1.67
N MET A 157 -13.91 18.07 1.71
CA MET A 157 -14.05 16.71 2.27
C MET A 157 -12.95 16.41 3.30
N PRO A 158 -12.87 17.15 4.43
CA PRO A 158 -11.77 17.01 5.40
C PRO A 158 -11.71 15.63 6.08
N TRP A 159 -12.82 14.90 6.09
CA TRP A 159 -12.92 13.53 6.63
C TRP A 159 -12.24 12.46 5.76
N SER A 160 -11.89 12.76 4.49
CA SER A 160 -11.33 11.78 3.57
C SER A 160 -9.96 11.30 4.01
N ASN A 161 -9.76 9.97 4.12
CA ASN A 161 -8.46 9.36 4.37
C ASN A 161 -7.80 9.03 3.02
N LEU A 162 -6.78 9.78 2.66
CA LEU A 162 -6.15 9.68 1.36
C LEU A 162 -4.77 9.02 1.49
N MET A 163 -4.51 8.05 0.63
CA MET A 163 -3.20 7.43 0.41
C MET A 163 -2.70 7.85 -0.96
N VAL A 164 -1.53 8.46 -1.07
CA VAL A 164 -0.95 8.77 -2.37
C VAL A 164 0.03 7.69 -2.83
N THR A 165 0.01 7.36 -4.13
CA THR A 165 1.00 6.49 -4.77
C THR A 165 1.38 7.08 -6.13
N GLY A 166 2.68 7.06 -6.46
CA GLY A 166 3.26 7.77 -7.60
C GLY A 166 3.90 9.08 -7.17
N GLY A 167 5.14 9.34 -7.58
CA GLY A 167 5.89 10.54 -7.23
C GLY A 167 6.30 10.65 -5.75
N VAL A 168 6.18 9.57 -4.98
CA VAL A 168 6.61 9.55 -3.58
C VAL A 168 8.06 9.09 -3.49
N SER A 169 8.90 9.87 -2.80
CA SER A 169 10.29 9.56 -2.57
C SER A 169 10.66 9.69 -1.08
N PRO A 170 11.67 8.95 -0.60
CA PRO A 170 12.08 8.92 0.81
C PRO A 170 12.92 10.13 1.20
N THR A 171 12.51 11.33 0.77
CA THR A 171 13.17 12.60 1.10
C THR A 171 12.27 13.45 1.99
N SER A 172 12.88 14.24 2.88
CA SER A 172 12.13 15.09 3.81
C SER A 172 11.21 16.07 3.06
N GLU A 173 11.70 16.69 2.00
CA GLU A 173 10.94 17.65 1.20
C GLU A 173 9.70 17.01 0.57
N ASN A 174 9.88 15.86 -0.11
CA ASN A 174 8.78 15.18 -0.79
C ASN A 174 7.72 14.70 0.22
N LEU A 175 8.14 13.99 1.28
CA LEU A 175 7.22 13.47 2.29
C LEU A 175 6.48 14.59 3.02
N GLN A 176 7.17 15.66 3.42
CA GLN A 176 6.53 16.84 4.02
C GLN A 176 5.49 17.47 3.09
N SER A 177 5.77 17.55 1.77
CA SER A 177 4.81 18.12 0.82
C SER A 177 3.49 17.33 0.78
N TRP A 178 3.57 16.01 0.83
CA TRP A 178 2.40 15.14 0.86
C TRP A 178 1.65 15.19 2.18
N PHE A 179 2.35 15.05 3.32
CA PHE A 179 1.67 15.07 4.63
C PHE A 179 1.07 16.44 4.96
N LYS A 180 1.74 17.55 4.61
CA LYS A 180 1.17 18.91 4.71
C LYS A 180 -0.04 19.13 3.79
N ALA A 181 -0.15 18.38 2.69
CA ALA A 181 -1.33 18.39 1.84
C ALA A 181 -2.53 17.65 2.48
N GLY A 182 -2.29 16.82 3.50
CA GLY A 182 -3.32 16.13 4.27
C GLY A 182 -3.50 14.65 3.90
N VAL A 183 -2.50 13.99 3.30
CA VAL A 183 -2.56 12.52 3.15
C VAL A 183 -2.43 11.83 4.50
N MET A 184 -3.11 10.71 4.66
CA MET A 184 -2.99 9.85 5.83
C MET A 184 -1.74 8.97 5.77
N CYS A 185 -1.42 8.46 4.58
CA CYS A 185 -0.27 7.60 4.33
C CYS A 185 0.19 7.69 2.87
N VAL A 186 1.34 7.10 2.60
CA VAL A 186 1.94 7.07 1.25
C VAL A 186 2.24 5.64 0.81
N GLY A 187 1.99 5.33 -0.47
CA GLY A 187 2.47 4.13 -1.14
C GLY A 187 3.80 4.43 -1.84
N MET A 188 4.85 3.69 -1.51
CA MET A 188 6.18 3.93 -2.05
C MET A 188 6.73 2.68 -2.73
N GLY A 189 7.00 2.80 -4.04
CA GLY A 189 7.52 1.71 -4.88
C GLY A 189 9.03 1.81 -5.10
N SER A 190 9.45 2.00 -6.35
CA SER A 190 10.84 1.94 -6.81
C SER A 190 11.82 2.83 -6.04
N ASN A 191 11.37 3.95 -5.51
CA ASN A 191 12.21 4.84 -4.72
C ASN A 191 12.60 4.25 -3.34
N LEU A 192 11.84 3.28 -2.82
CA LEU A 192 12.19 2.53 -1.63
C LEU A 192 13.02 1.28 -1.96
N PHE A 193 12.98 0.84 -3.21
CA PHE A 193 13.61 -0.39 -3.68
C PHE A 193 14.50 -0.12 -4.91
N PRO A 194 15.68 0.51 -4.74
CA PRO A 194 16.61 0.75 -5.83
C PRO A 194 17.00 -0.57 -6.50
N LYS A 195 16.93 -0.60 -7.84
CA LYS A 195 17.16 -1.84 -8.62
C LYS A 195 18.54 -2.45 -8.38
N GLU A 196 19.55 -1.60 -8.24
CA GLU A 196 20.93 -1.99 -7.95
C GLU A 196 21.08 -2.66 -6.58
N VAL A 197 20.35 -2.16 -5.55
CA VAL A 197 20.37 -2.74 -4.21
C VAL A 197 19.69 -4.13 -4.20
N ILE A 198 18.57 -4.25 -4.91
CA ILE A 198 17.87 -5.54 -5.07
C ILE A 198 18.76 -6.54 -5.81
N ALA A 199 19.36 -6.14 -6.93
CA ALA A 199 20.24 -7.00 -7.74
C ALA A 199 21.49 -7.45 -6.96
N ALA A 200 22.04 -6.57 -6.12
CA ALA A 200 23.18 -6.86 -5.25
C ALA A 200 22.80 -7.65 -3.99
N LYS A 201 21.49 -7.86 -3.73
CA LYS A 201 20.94 -8.51 -2.53
C LYS A 201 21.37 -7.85 -1.21
N GLU A 202 21.50 -6.52 -1.22
CA GLU A 202 21.93 -5.71 -0.06
C GLU A 202 20.74 -5.38 0.85
N TRP A 203 20.17 -6.39 1.50
CA TRP A 203 18.94 -6.28 2.28
C TRP A 203 19.04 -5.33 3.47
N ASP A 204 20.21 -5.22 4.09
CA ASP A 204 20.46 -4.28 5.18
C ASP A 204 20.29 -2.81 4.74
N LYS A 205 20.62 -2.50 3.49
CA LYS A 205 20.37 -1.16 2.94
C LYS A 205 18.87 -0.86 2.83
N ILE A 206 18.05 -1.86 2.45
CA ILE A 206 16.60 -1.70 2.43
C ILE A 206 16.07 -1.49 3.86
N THR A 207 16.57 -2.24 4.83
CA THR A 207 16.21 -2.08 6.25
C THR A 207 16.53 -0.65 6.73
N GLN A 208 17.73 -0.15 6.47
CA GLN A 208 18.15 1.21 6.84
C GLN A 208 17.29 2.27 6.14
N LEU A 209 16.99 2.08 4.85
CA LEU A 209 16.14 3.00 4.09
C LEU A 209 14.73 3.07 4.67
N CYS A 210 14.16 1.93 5.06
CA CYS A 210 12.86 1.87 5.74
C CYS A 210 12.89 2.63 7.08
N GLN A 211 13.91 2.40 7.91
CA GLN A 211 14.09 3.10 9.19
C GLN A 211 14.19 4.61 9.01
N THR A 212 15.05 5.04 8.09
CA THR A 212 15.24 6.46 7.79
C THR A 212 13.93 7.09 7.27
N THR A 213 13.23 6.40 6.38
CA THR A 213 11.97 6.89 5.81
C THR A 213 10.89 7.02 6.88
N LEU A 214 10.77 6.03 7.79
CA LEU A 214 9.83 6.10 8.91
C LEU A 214 10.11 7.30 9.82
N ALA A 215 11.38 7.57 10.15
CA ALA A 215 11.75 8.73 10.96
C ALA A 215 11.42 10.08 10.26
N ILE A 216 11.54 10.15 8.93
CA ILE A 216 11.12 11.33 8.15
C ILE A 216 9.59 11.48 8.17
N VAL A 217 8.84 10.38 8.01
CA VAL A 217 7.38 10.40 8.04
C VAL A 217 6.86 10.83 9.41
N GLU A 218 7.43 10.34 10.49
CA GLU A 218 7.07 10.75 11.86
C GLU A 218 7.17 12.28 12.01
N LYS A 219 8.29 12.86 11.63
CA LYS A 219 8.50 14.33 11.65
C LYS A 219 7.60 15.09 10.67
N ALA A 220 7.22 14.49 9.55
CA ALA A 220 6.37 15.16 8.56
C ALA A 220 4.89 15.20 8.97
N ARG A 221 4.50 14.41 9.97
CA ARG A 221 3.13 14.31 10.51
C ARG A 221 2.91 15.17 11.76
N GLU A 222 3.98 15.68 12.38
CA GLU A 222 3.92 16.68 13.43
C GLU A 222 3.47 18.05 12.88
#